data_bb36864e637b3f8bc8925e4b77ba5757
#
_entry.id   bb36864e637b3f8bc8925e4b77ba5757
#
_cell.length_a   1.000
_cell.length_b   1.000
_cell.length_c   1.000
_cell.angle_alpha   90.00
_cell.angle_beta   90.00
_cell.angle_gamma   90.00
#
_symmetry.space_group_name_H-M   'P 1'
#
loop_
_entity.id
_entity.type
_entity.pdbx_description
1 polymer ?
#
loop_
_entity_poly.entity_id
_entity_poly.type
_entity_poly.pdbx_seq_one_letter_code
_entity_poly.pdbx_strand_id
1 'polypeptide(L)'
;RDAQESRGLGDVYKRQGITNGVDVSVFDPSTDKALVQNYSIRDFAAGKAANKAAMQRELGLPERPEVPVLAMITRLASHKGIDLLCYIARRLLGMDVQLVILGTGEQRFENFFRGLAAEYPDKVSAQLRFDLNLANRIYAGADVYLMPSKSEPCGLSQMNAMRYGTVPVVNATGGLKDTVPPVDSSTNTGLGYTFQSYNGDDFWGAIDRCLGL
;
A
#
# COMPACT_ATOMS: atom_id res chain seq x y z
N ARG A 1 -21.16 -40.09 4.90
CA ARG A 1 -20.43 -40.99 3.94
C ARG A 1 -20.28 -40.35 2.57
N ASP A 2 -21.03 -39.28 2.23
CA ASP A 2 -21.07 -38.68 0.87
C ASP A 2 -20.05 -37.56 0.64
N ALA A 3 -19.27 -37.16 1.64
CA ALA A 3 -18.28 -36.10 1.53
C ALA A 3 -16.88 -36.57 1.03
N GLN A 4 -16.69 -37.88 0.83
CA GLN A 4 -15.39 -38.48 0.51
C GLN A 4 -15.25 -38.96 -0.95
N GLU A 5 -16.34 -39.04 -1.70
CA GLU A 5 -16.35 -39.62 -3.06
C GLU A 5 -16.25 -38.61 -4.22
N SER A 6 -16.26 -37.30 -3.97
CA SER A 6 -16.18 -36.30 -5.04
C SER A 6 -14.77 -35.73 -5.30
N ARG A 7 -13.73 -36.54 -5.08
CA ARG A 7 -12.33 -36.11 -5.35
C ARG A 7 -11.84 -36.58 -6.72
N GLY A 8 -12.68 -36.43 -7.75
CA GLY A 8 -12.29 -36.63 -9.14
C GLY A 8 -11.65 -35.40 -9.77
N LEU A 9 -11.03 -35.59 -10.93
CA LEU A 9 -10.42 -34.51 -11.77
C LEU A 9 -11.33 -33.28 -12.00
N GLY A 10 -12.66 -33.44 -11.90
CA GLY A 10 -13.63 -32.36 -11.97
C GLY A 10 -13.55 -31.34 -10.84
N ASP A 11 -13.06 -31.71 -9.64
CA ASP A 11 -12.93 -30.80 -8.50
C ASP A 11 -11.70 -29.88 -8.60
N VAL A 12 -10.68 -30.27 -9.37
CA VAL A 12 -9.49 -29.45 -9.59
C VAL A 12 -9.86 -28.22 -10.42
N TYR A 13 -10.75 -28.34 -11.40
CA TYR A 13 -11.22 -27.23 -12.24
C TYR A 13 -12.22 -26.31 -11.53
N LYS A 14 -12.87 -26.76 -10.44
CA LYS A 14 -13.81 -25.94 -9.67
C LYS A 14 -13.16 -25.07 -8.61
N ARG A 15 -11.84 -25.18 -8.41
CA ARG A 15 -11.08 -24.41 -7.42
C ARG A 15 -10.36 -23.19 -8.01
N GLN A 16 -10.83 -22.68 -9.14
CA GLN A 16 -10.37 -21.37 -9.61
C GLN A 16 -10.98 -20.31 -8.69
N GLY A 17 -10.12 -19.66 -7.89
CA GLY A 17 -10.53 -18.50 -7.13
C GLY A 17 -10.86 -17.35 -8.09
N ILE A 18 -11.99 -16.69 -7.86
CA ILE A 18 -12.31 -15.44 -8.54
C ILE A 18 -11.79 -14.32 -7.65
N THR A 19 -10.77 -13.58 -8.13
CA THR A 19 -10.29 -12.37 -7.45
C THR A 19 -11.33 -11.26 -7.55
N ASN A 20 -11.50 -10.49 -6.47
CA ASN A 20 -12.36 -9.31 -6.49
C ASN A 20 -11.78 -8.26 -7.46
N GLY A 21 -12.65 -7.56 -8.18
CA GLY A 21 -12.28 -6.39 -8.96
C GLY A 21 -12.37 -5.08 -8.16
N VAL A 22 -11.77 -4.04 -8.68
CA VAL A 22 -11.95 -2.66 -8.17
C VAL A 22 -13.23 -2.08 -8.76
N ASP A 23 -14.05 -1.44 -7.92
CA ASP A 23 -15.15 -0.61 -8.42
C ASP A 23 -14.58 0.69 -8.99
N VAL A 24 -14.40 0.70 -10.31
CA VAL A 24 -13.83 1.84 -11.03
C VAL A 24 -14.78 3.03 -11.12
N SER A 25 -16.04 2.89 -10.70
CA SER A 25 -16.97 4.01 -10.60
C SER A 25 -16.78 4.79 -9.29
N VAL A 26 -16.26 4.13 -8.25
CA VAL A 26 -15.97 4.69 -6.94
C VAL A 26 -14.51 5.14 -6.82
N PHE A 27 -13.57 4.28 -7.29
CA PHE A 27 -12.13 4.55 -7.24
C PHE A 27 -11.64 5.04 -8.60
N ASP A 28 -11.89 6.31 -8.90
CA ASP A 28 -11.45 6.96 -10.13
C ASP A 28 -10.86 8.34 -9.84
N PRO A 29 -9.53 8.54 -10.01
CA PRO A 29 -8.90 9.83 -9.75
C PRO A 29 -9.42 10.96 -10.65
N SER A 30 -10.08 10.63 -11.78
CA SER A 30 -10.63 11.66 -12.69
C SER A 30 -11.94 12.27 -12.18
N THR A 31 -12.65 11.59 -11.26
CA THR A 31 -13.97 12.01 -10.78
C THR A 31 -14.09 12.02 -9.25
N ASP A 32 -13.08 11.56 -8.52
CA ASP A 32 -13.10 11.46 -7.07
C ASP A 32 -13.15 12.85 -6.42
N LYS A 33 -14.24 13.09 -5.70
CA LYS A 33 -14.50 14.38 -5.02
C LYS A 33 -13.63 14.61 -3.77
N ALA A 34 -12.95 13.58 -3.29
CA ALA A 34 -12.04 13.71 -2.15
C ALA A 34 -10.71 14.39 -2.53
N LEU A 35 -10.36 14.43 -3.81
CA LEU A 35 -9.12 14.97 -4.31
C LEU A 35 -9.17 16.49 -4.46
N VAL A 36 -8.02 17.16 -4.24
CA VAL A 36 -7.89 18.60 -4.51
C VAL A 36 -7.74 18.87 -6.01
N GLN A 37 -7.17 17.95 -6.76
CA GLN A 37 -7.07 17.99 -8.21
C GLN A 37 -7.36 16.60 -8.77
N ASN A 38 -8.41 16.50 -9.58
CA ASN A 38 -8.67 15.29 -10.35
C ASN A 38 -7.64 15.16 -11.47
N TYR A 39 -7.33 13.91 -11.86
CA TYR A 39 -6.35 13.63 -12.91
C TYR A 39 -6.67 12.33 -13.65
N SER A 40 -6.16 12.24 -14.86
CA SER A 40 -6.19 11.07 -15.72
C SER A 40 -4.77 10.67 -16.11
N ILE A 41 -4.63 9.68 -16.96
CA ILE A 41 -3.30 9.29 -17.49
C ILE A 41 -2.63 10.42 -18.29
N ARG A 42 -3.39 11.40 -18.78
CA ARG A 42 -2.86 12.49 -19.61
C ARG A 42 -2.17 13.58 -18.80
N ASP A 43 -2.61 13.79 -17.58
CA ASP A 43 -2.17 14.84 -16.65
C ASP A 43 -1.72 14.29 -15.29
N PHE A 44 -1.38 13.00 -15.30
CA PHE A 44 -0.99 12.21 -14.14
C PHE A 44 0.05 12.88 -13.24
N ALA A 45 1.15 13.36 -13.82
CA ALA A 45 2.26 13.93 -13.05
C ALA A 45 1.83 15.18 -12.26
N ALA A 46 1.12 16.10 -12.92
CA ALA A 46 0.63 17.33 -12.29
C ALA A 46 -0.45 17.02 -11.23
N GLY A 47 -1.37 16.10 -11.54
CA GLY A 47 -2.41 15.70 -10.62
C GLY A 47 -1.85 15.05 -9.34
N LYS A 48 -0.93 14.10 -9.48
CA LYS A 48 -0.27 13.48 -8.32
C LYS A 48 0.53 14.49 -7.51
N ALA A 49 1.28 15.38 -8.13
CA ALA A 49 2.06 16.40 -7.44
C ALA A 49 1.17 17.34 -6.58
N ALA A 50 0.04 17.79 -7.14
CA ALA A 50 -0.91 18.64 -6.42
C ALA A 50 -1.54 17.91 -5.22
N ASN A 51 -1.96 16.64 -5.41
CA ASN A 51 -2.54 15.83 -4.33
C ASN A 51 -1.49 15.47 -3.27
N LYS A 52 -0.23 15.23 -3.64
CA LYS A 52 0.87 14.99 -2.71
C LYS A 52 1.10 16.20 -1.80
N ALA A 53 1.25 17.38 -2.37
CA ALA A 53 1.44 18.62 -1.61
C ALA A 53 0.25 18.88 -0.67
N ALA A 54 -0.98 18.72 -1.15
CA ALA A 54 -2.17 18.89 -0.32
C ALA A 54 -2.25 17.87 0.83
N MET A 55 -1.93 16.60 0.56
CA MET A 55 -1.89 15.54 1.57
C MET A 55 -0.81 15.82 2.63
N GLN A 56 0.40 16.19 2.22
CA GLN A 56 1.49 16.55 3.13
C GLN A 56 1.04 17.67 4.07
N ARG A 57 0.45 18.74 3.53
CA ARG A 57 -0.08 19.87 4.33
C ARG A 57 -1.19 19.45 5.28
N GLU A 58 -2.17 18.68 4.81
CA GLU A 58 -3.27 18.19 5.64
C GLU A 58 -2.79 17.32 6.80
N LEU A 59 -1.74 16.53 6.56
CA LEU A 59 -1.18 15.60 7.54
C LEU A 59 -0.08 16.20 8.43
N GLY A 60 0.19 17.49 8.29
CA GLY A 60 1.21 18.18 9.08
C GLY A 60 2.65 17.83 8.70
N LEU A 61 2.87 17.27 7.52
CA LEU A 61 4.19 16.99 6.97
C LEU A 61 4.71 18.17 6.14
N PRO A 62 6.03 18.40 6.12
CA PRO A 62 6.63 19.38 5.19
C PRO A 62 6.29 19.04 3.73
N GLU A 63 5.92 20.06 2.95
CA GLU A 63 5.70 19.92 1.51
C GLU A 63 7.05 19.76 0.79
N ARG A 64 7.37 18.53 0.41
CA ARG A 64 8.63 18.17 -0.24
C ARG A 64 8.32 17.30 -1.47
N PRO A 65 8.18 17.91 -2.66
CA PRO A 65 7.78 17.21 -3.88
C PRO A 65 8.74 16.07 -4.27
N GLU A 66 10.03 16.25 -4.01
CA GLU A 66 11.10 15.32 -4.36
C GLU A 66 11.21 14.11 -3.40
N VAL A 67 10.66 14.23 -2.18
CA VAL A 67 10.79 13.18 -1.15
C VAL A 67 9.70 12.13 -1.34
N PRO A 68 10.06 10.84 -1.45
CA PRO A 68 9.08 9.77 -1.56
C PRO A 68 8.18 9.68 -0.31
N VAL A 69 6.86 9.62 -0.53
CA VAL A 69 5.87 9.35 0.51
C VAL A 69 5.45 7.89 0.43
N LEU A 70 5.79 7.12 1.46
CA LEU A 70 5.34 5.75 1.61
C LEU A 70 4.07 5.72 2.47
N ALA A 71 3.05 4.98 2.08
CA ALA A 71 1.79 4.92 2.80
C ALA A 71 1.35 3.50 3.10
N MET A 72 0.71 3.31 4.24
CA MET A 72 0.01 2.08 4.61
C MET A 72 -1.40 2.42 5.10
N ILE A 73 -2.42 1.86 4.46
CA ILE A 73 -3.83 2.02 4.83
C ILE A 73 -4.38 0.64 5.14
N THR A 74 -4.55 0.33 6.42
CA THR A 74 -5.00 -1.00 6.83
C THR A 74 -5.48 -1.03 8.27
N ARG A 75 -6.19 -2.08 8.63
CA ARG A 75 -6.38 -2.42 10.05
C ARG A 75 -5.02 -2.80 10.66
N LEU A 76 -4.63 -2.17 11.75
CA LEU A 76 -3.36 -2.43 12.44
C LEU A 76 -3.43 -3.76 13.22
N ALA A 77 -3.28 -4.85 12.50
CA ALA A 77 -3.37 -6.23 13.02
C ALA A 77 -2.15 -7.04 12.56
N SER A 78 -1.74 -8.02 13.37
CA SER A 78 -0.51 -8.80 13.17
C SER A 78 -0.41 -9.46 11.79
N HIS A 79 -1.54 -9.95 11.24
CA HIS A 79 -1.56 -10.59 9.92
C HIS A 79 -1.40 -9.62 8.75
N LYS A 80 -1.45 -8.30 8.99
CA LYS A 80 -1.23 -7.25 7.98
C LYS A 80 0.24 -6.84 7.82
N GLY A 81 1.15 -7.51 8.52
CA GLY A 81 2.59 -7.26 8.39
C GLY A 81 3.08 -5.99 9.07
N ILE A 82 2.33 -5.50 10.07
CA ILE A 82 2.70 -4.31 10.84
C ILE A 82 4.01 -4.52 11.59
N ASP A 83 4.27 -5.74 12.06
CA ASP A 83 5.50 -6.17 12.71
C ASP A 83 6.73 -5.96 11.80
N LEU A 84 6.62 -6.27 10.51
CA LEU A 84 7.71 -6.04 9.56
C LEU A 84 7.98 -4.54 9.38
N LEU A 85 6.93 -3.72 9.29
CA LEU A 85 7.11 -2.27 9.20
C LEU A 85 7.71 -1.70 10.49
N CYS A 86 7.26 -2.16 11.67
CA CYS A 86 7.85 -1.76 12.94
C CYS A 86 9.35 -2.11 13.00
N TYR A 87 9.74 -3.28 12.50
CA TYR A 87 11.13 -3.73 12.48
C TYR A 87 12.03 -2.82 11.63
N ILE A 88 11.57 -2.41 10.44
CA ILE A 88 12.38 -1.59 9.53
C ILE A 88 12.20 -0.08 9.71
N ALA A 89 11.23 0.38 10.52
CA ALA A 89 10.78 1.77 10.54
C ALA A 89 11.91 2.78 10.75
N ARG A 90 12.78 2.58 11.75
CA ARG A 90 13.88 3.51 12.00
C ARG A 90 14.93 3.49 10.91
N ARG A 91 15.20 2.34 10.31
CA ARG A 91 16.08 2.22 9.13
C ARG A 91 15.48 3.00 7.94
N LEU A 92 14.17 2.86 7.72
CA LEU A 92 13.45 3.58 6.67
C LEU A 92 13.50 5.10 6.88
N LEU A 93 13.28 5.55 8.10
CA LEU A 93 13.29 6.98 8.46
C LEU A 93 14.71 7.58 8.54
N GLY A 94 15.75 6.74 8.54
CA GLY A 94 17.13 7.17 8.32
C GLY A 94 17.37 7.68 6.89
N MET A 95 16.46 7.34 5.96
CA MET A 95 16.48 7.86 4.59
C MET A 95 15.66 9.15 4.47
N ASP A 96 15.76 9.82 3.34
CA ASP A 96 14.95 11.00 3.04
C ASP A 96 13.60 10.58 2.45
N VAL A 97 12.69 10.16 3.33
CA VAL A 97 11.35 9.69 3.00
C VAL A 97 10.33 10.19 4.02
N GLN A 98 9.07 10.17 3.65
CA GLN A 98 7.95 10.37 4.58
C GLN A 98 7.10 9.09 4.65
N LEU A 99 6.52 8.82 5.83
CA LEU A 99 5.69 7.67 6.11
C LEU A 99 4.32 8.10 6.62
N VAL A 100 3.27 7.64 5.95
CA VAL A 100 1.87 7.90 6.32
C VAL A 100 1.18 6.60 6.69
N ILE A 101 0.62 6.54 7.88
CA ILE A 101 -0.16 5.41 8.38
C ILE A 101 -1.61 5.84 8.58
N LEU A 102 -2.56 5.12 7.98
CA LEU A 102 -3.99 5.30 8.23
C LEU A 102 -4.63 3.98 8.66
N GLY A 103 -5.22 3.96 9.85
CA GLY A 103 -5.97 2.81 10.35
C GLY A 103 -5.92 2.67 11.85
N THR A 104 -6.74 1.76 12.37
CA THR A 104 -6.82 1.42 13.80
C THR A 104 -6.67 -0.08 13.99
N GLY A 105 -6.39 -0.53 15.20
CA GLY A 105 -6.33 -1.97 15.50
C GLY A 105 -5.71 -2.30 16.84
N GLU A 106 -4.70 -3.16 16.86
CA GLU A 106 -4.03 -3.57 18.09
C GLU A 106 -3.31 -2.39 18.76
N GLN A 107 -3.60 -2.15 20.02
CA GLN A 107 -3.10 -0.99 20.79
C GLN A 107 -1.56 -0.86 20.76
N ARG A 108 -0.85 -1.99 20.73
CA ARG A 108 0.62 -1.98 20.64
C ARG A 108 1.13 -1.32 19.36
N PHE A 109 0.45 -1.54 18.23
CA PHE A 109 0.81 -0.94 16.94
C PHE A 109 0.41 0.54 16.90
N GLU A 110 -0.78 0.87 17.40
CA GLU A 110 -1.18 2.28 17.52
C GLU A 110 -0.20 3.07 18.38
N ASN A 111 0.20 2.53 19.54
CA ASN A 111 1.18 3.16 20.42
C ASN A 111 2.55 3.31 19.73
N PHE A 112 2.97 2.28 18.99
CA PHE A 112 4.22 2.35 18.23
C PHE A 112 4.21 3.50 17.21
N PHE A 113 3.18 3.59 16.37
CA PHE A 113 3.11 4.65 15.35
C PHE A 113 2.88 6.04 15.96
N ARG A 114 2.14 6.14 17.05
CA ARG A 114 2.02 7.40 17.81
C ARG A 114 3.36 7.87 18.33
N GLY A 115 4.15 6.96 18.91
CA GLY A 115 5.51 7.25 19.37
C GLY A 115 6.44 7.61 18.21
N LEU A 116 6.36 6.88 17.11
CA LEU A 116 7.18 7.13 15.93
C LEU A 116 6.88 8.51 15.30
N ALA A 117 5.62 8.91 15.23
CA ALA A 117 5.23 10.24 14.75
C ALA A 117 5.70 11.36 15.69
N ALA A 118 5.74 11.14 17.00
CA ALA A 118 6.30 12.08 17.96
C ALA A 118 7.85 12.18 17.85
N GLU A 119 8.52 11.06 17.55
CA GLU A 119 9.98 11.01 17.37
C GLU A 119 10.42 11.65 16.02
N TYR A 120 9.60 11.51 14.97
CA TYR A 120 9.89 12.01 13.62
C TYR A 120 8.73 12.87 13.07
N PRO A 121 8.43 14.03 13.66
CA PRO A 121 7.22 14.81 13.30
C PRO A 121 7.23 15.32 11.85
N ASP A 122 8.40 15.57 11.26
CA ASP A 122 8.53 16.03 9.87
C ASP A 122 8.53 14.87 8.85
N LYS A 123 8.54 13.62 9.31
CA LYS A 123 8.63 12.45 8.45
C LYS A 123 7.47 11.47 8.60
N VAL A 124 6.77 11.46 9.73
CA VAL A 124 5.74 10.45 10.03
C VAL A 124 4.42 11.10 10.39
N SER A 125 3.36 10.69 9.69
CA SER A 125 1.99 11.00 10.09
C SER A 125 1.22 9.71 10.39
N ALA A 126 0.76 9.57 11.64
CA ALA A 126 -0.02 8.43 12.12
C ALA A 126 -1.48 8.83 12.34
N GLN A 127 -2.34 8.51 11.39
CA GLN A 127 -3.77 8.78 11.42
C GLN A 127 -4.51 7.55 11.96
N LEU A 128 -4.64 7.46 13.28
CA LEU A 128 -5.19 6.29 13.99
C LEU A 128 -6.72 6.35 14.02
N ARG A 129 -7.34 6.34 12.84
CA ARG A 129 -8.78 6.40 12.62
C ARG A 129 -9.18 5.69 11.33
N PHE A 130 -10.47 5.46 11.17
CA PHE A 130 -11.07 5.05 9.90
C PHE A 130 -11.57 6.29 9.15
N ASP A 131 -11.08 6.50 7.92
CA ASP A 131 -11.45 7.66 7.11
C ASP A 131 -11.28 7.33 5.61
N LEU A 132 -12.39 7.10 4.92
CA LEU A 132 -12.39 6.72 3.50
C LEU A 132 -11.94 7.85 2.59
N ASN A 133 -12.34 9.09 2.88
CA ASN A 133 -11.93 10.24 2.07
C ASN A 133 -10.42 10.49 2.21
N LEU A 134 -9.89 10.38 3.42
CA LEU A 134 -8.45 10.48 3.64
C LEU A 134 -7.71 9.31 2.96
N ALA A 135 -8.27 8.10 2.96
CA ALA A 135 -7.68 6.97 2.23
C ALA A 135 -7.49 7.29 0.74
N ASN A 136 -8.51 7.84 0.09
CA ASN A 136 -8.42 8.23 -1.32
C ASN A 136 -7.37 9.33 -1.55
N ARG A 137 -7.32 10.34 -0.67
CA ARG A 137 -6.27 11.38 -0.74
C ARG A 137 -4.86 10.81 -0.56
N ILE A 138 -4.71 9.81 0.33
CA ILE A 138 -3.43 9.13 0.51
C ILE A 138 -3.08 8.30 -0.73
N TYR A 139 -4.03 7.55 -1.33
CA TYR A 139 -3.78 6.86 -2.59
C TYR A 139 -3.35 7.82 -3.70
N ALA A 140 -3.95 9.01 -3.77
CA ALA A 140 -3.60 9.99 -4.79
C ALA A 140 -2.25 10.70 -4.52
N GLY A 141 -1.92 10.95 -3.25
CA GLY A 141 -0.75 11.74 -2.85
C GLY A 141 0.52 10.92 -2.57
N ALA A 142 0.40 9.65 -2.20
CA ALA A 142 1.55 8.81 -1.93
C ALA A 142 2.27 8.36 -3.20
N ASP A 143 3.55 8.05 -3.09
CA ASP A 143 4.37 7.48 -4.17
C ASP A 143 4.41 5.95 -4.09
N VAL A 144 4.50 5.41 -2.87
CA VAL A 144 4.62 3.97 -2.61
C VAL A 144 3.54 3.50 -1.63
N TYR A 145 2.92 2.38 -1.91
CA TYR A 145 1.92 1.75 -1.04
C TYR A 145 2.46 0.46 -0.43
N LEU A 146 2.55 0.41 0.89
CA LEU A 146 3.10 -0.73 1.63
C LEU A 146 2.00 -1.72 2.03
N MET A 147 2.11 -2.97 1.59
CA MET A 147 1.17 -4.05 1.95
C MET A 147 1.90 -5.37 2.25
N PRO A 148 2.69 -5.43 3.34
CA PRO A 148 3.48 -6.61 3.71
C PRO A 148 2.66 -7.70 4.39
N SER A 149 1.39 -7.88 4.02
CA SER A 149 0.47 -8.83 4.67
C SER A 149 1.02 -10.25 4.69
N LYS A 150 0.95 -10.92 5.84
CA LYS A 150 1.33 -12.33 6.00
C LYS A 150 0.38 -13.26 5.23
N SER A 151 -0.89 -12.88 5.18
CA SER A 151 -1.93 -13.57 4.44
C SER A 151 -2.94 -12.57 3.93
N GLU A 152 -3.25 -12.64 2.64
CA GLU A 152 -4.22 -11.78 1.98
C GLU A 152 -4.96 -12.58 0.90
N PRO A 153 -6.18 -13.04 1.15
CA PRO A 153 -6.92 -13.86 0.17
C PRO A 153 -7.13 -13.18 -1.18
N CYS A 154 -7.39 -11.88 -1.19
CA CYS A 154 -7.56 -11.09 -2.40
C CYS A 154 -6.80 -9.75 -2.31
N GLY A 155 -7.14 -8.93 -1.32
CA GLY A 155 -6.72 -7.54 -1.22
C GLY A 155 -7.43 -6.64 -2.24
N LEU A 156 -7.83 -5.44 -1.80
CA LEU A 156 -8.39 -4.40 -2.67
C LEU A 156 -7.51 -3.15 -2.64
N SER A 157 -6.90 -2.86 -1.49
CA SER A 157 -6.17 -1.61 -1.27
C SER A 157 -4.95 -1.44 -2.17
N GLN A 158 -4.22 -2.51 -2.54
CA GLN A 158 -3.15 -2.45 -3.52
C GLN A 158 -3.67 -2.10 -4.92
N MET A 159 -4.84 -2.63 -5.29
CA MET A 159 -5.47 -2.32 -6.58
C MET A 159 -5.98 -0.87 -6.61
N ASN A 160 -6.56 -0.39 -5.50
CA ASN A 160 -6.94 1.00 -5.36
C ASN A 160 -5.70 1.90 -5.47
N ALA A 161 -4.61 1.60 -4.77
CA ALA A 161 -3.35 2.34 -4.86
C ALA A 161 -2.85 2.42 -6.31
N MET A 162 -2.81 1.30 -7.02
CA MET A 162 -2.42 1.26 -8.44
C MET A 162 -3.36 2.09 -9.33
N ARG A 163 -4.67 2.06 -9.05
CA ARG A 163 -5.66 2.88 -9.78
C ARG A 163 -5.39 4.37 -9.67
N TYR A 164 -4.86 4.82 -8.53
CA TYR A 164 -4.43 6.19 -8.28
C TYR A 164 -2.95 6.43 -8.66
N GLY A 165 -2.27 5.45 -9.28
CA GLY A 165 -0.89 5.55 -9.73
C GLY A 165 0.15 5.50 -8.61
N THR A 166 -0.16 4.87 -7.50
CA THR A 166 0.76 4.64 -6.38
C THR A 166 1.31 3.24 -6.47
N VAL A 167 2.63 3.10 -6.43
CA VAL A 167 3.34 1.84 -6.68
C VAL A 167 3.26 0.93 -5.45
N PRO A 168 2.72 -0.28 -5.54
CA PRO A 168 2.63 -1.19 -4.40
C PRO A 168 3.94 -1.93 -4.15
N VAL A 169 4.28 -2.09 -2.85
CA VAL A 169 5.30 -3.01 -2.34
C VAL A 169 4.59 -4.04 -1.47
N VAL A 170 4.58 -5.30 -1.89
CA VAL A 170 3.74 -6.33 -1.28
C VAL A 170 4.51 -7.62 -0.98
N ASN A 171 4.06 -8.37 0.03
CA ASN A 171 4.42 -9.77 0.19
C ASN A 171 3.69 -10.61 -0.87
N ALA A 172 4.41 -11.44 -1.63
CA ALA A 172 3.85 -12.27 -2.71
C ALA A 172 3.05 -13.46 -2.16
N THR A 173 1.92 -13.17 -1.51
CA THR A 173 1.02 -14.15 -0.89
C THR A 173 -0.42 -13.98 -1.37
N GLY A 174 -1.16 -15.08 -1.55
CA GLY A 174 -2.57 -15.08 -1.95
C GLY A 174 -2.84 -14.16 -3.15
N GLY A 175 -3.89 -13.36 -3.08
CA GLY A 175 -4.29 -12.43 -4.14
C GLY A 175 -3.28 -11.32 -4.44
N LEU A 176 -2.36 -11.02 -3.54
CA LEU A 176 -1.28 -10.04 -3.81
C LEU A 176 -0.33 -10.55 -4.89
N LYS A 177 -0.02 -11.86 -4.88
CA LYS A 177 0.80 -12.49 -5.93
C LYS A 177 0.13 -12.42 -7.31
N ASP A 178 -1.21 -12.53 -7.34
CA ASP A 178 -1.97 -12.54 -8.59
C ASP A 178 -2.19 -11.13 -9.13
N THR A 179 -2.35 -10.13 -8.26
CA THR A 179 -2.73 -8.76 -8.64
C THR A 179 -1.54 -7.81 -8.78
N VAL A 180 -0.37 -8.15 -8.24
CA VAL A 180 0.85 -7.33 -8.31
C VAL A 180 1.98 -8.13 -8.96
N PRO A 181 1.99 -8.30 -10.29
CA PRO A 181 3.14 -8.84 -10.99
C PRO A 181 4.40 -8.00 -10.69
N PRO A 182 5.53 -8.65 -10.35
CA PRO A 182 6.75 -7.92 -10.00
C PRO A 182 7.29 -7.14 -11.20
N VAL A 183 7.84 -5.96 -10.91
CA VAL A 183 8.53 -5.14 -11.91
C VAL A 183 9.74 -5.90 -12.44
N ASP A 184 9.85 -5.96 -13.77
CA ASP A 184 11.00 -6.41 -14.53
C ASP A 184 11.53 -5.26 -15.38
N SER A 185 12.65 -4.68 -14.97
CA SER A 185 13.28 -3.56 -15.67
C SER A 185 13.84 -3.92 -17.04
N SER A 186 14.13 -5.21 -17.29
CA SER A 186 14.66 -5.66 -18.59
C SER A 186 13.60 -5.67 -19.67
N THR A 187 12.34 -5.93 -19.31
CA THR A 187 11.19 -5.99 -20.21
C THR A 187 10.26 -4.79 -20.06
N ASN A 188 10.50 -3.92 -19.10
CA ASN A 188 9.64 -2.79 -18.73
C ASN A 188 8.19 -3.23 -18.45
N THR A 189 8.04 -4.33 -17.73
CA THR A 189 6.74 -4.91 -17.34
C THR A 189 6.61 -4.98 -15.82
N GLY A 190 5.41 -5.34 -15.34
CA GLY A 190 5.10 -5.44 -13.93
C GLY A 190 4.32 -4.24 -13.39
N LEU A 191 3.80 -4.37 -12.16
CA LEU A 191 2.91 -3.38 -11.54
C LEU A 191 3.40 -2.91 -10.17
N GLY A 192 4.40 -3.59 -9.58
CA GLY A 192 4.91 -3.22 -8.27
C GLY A 192 6.10 -4.08 -7.85
N TYR A 193 6.53 -3.89 -6.61
CA TYR A 193 7.67 -4.61 -6.04
C TYR A 193 7.21 -5.67 -5.06
N THR A 194 7.80 -6.85 -5.13
CA THR A 194 7.39 -7.99 -4.31
C THR A 194 8.56 -8.57 -3.53
N PHE A 195 8.24 -9.18 -2.39
CA PHE A 195 9.15 -10.05 -1.65
C PHE A 195 8.46 -11.38 -1.34
N GLN A 196 9.25 -12.44 -1.13
CA GLN A 196 8.76 -13.82 -1.05
C GLN A 196 8.73 -14.37 0.38
N SER A 197 9.74 -14.02 1.18
CA SER A 197 9.87 -14.52 2.55
C SER A 197 9.34 -13.48 3.52
N TYR A 198 8.43 -13.89 4.40
CA TYR A 198 7.85 -13.00 5.41
C TYR A 198 8.89 -12.65 6.49
N ASN A 199 9.78 -11.73 6.17
CA ASN A 199 10.77 -11.17 7.09
C ASN A 199 11.08 -9.69 6.75
N GLY A 200 11.67 -8.97 7.71
CA GLY A 200 11.91 -7.53 7.57
C GLY A 200 12.99 -7.19 6.55
N ASP A 201 14.00 -8.02 6.36
CA ASP A 201 15.09 -7.75 5.41
C ASP A 201 14.64 -7.92 3.97
N ASP A 202 13.81 -8.94 3.66
CA ASP A 202 13.22 -9.12 2.34
C ASP A 202 12.24 -7.97 2.02
N PHE A 203 11.44 -7.54 3.02
CA PHE A 203 10.57 -6.38 2.88
C PHE A 203 11.36 -5.09 2.64
N TRP A 204 12.44 -4.88 3.41
CA TRP A 204 13.37 -3.78 3.18
C TRP A 204 13.93 -3.80 1.76
N GLY A 205 14.46 -4.95 1.30
CA GLY A 205 15.02 -5.09 -0.04
C GLY A 205 14.02 -4.80 -1.16
N ALA A 206 12.72 -5.05 -0.94
CA ALA A 206 11.68 -4.68 -1.90
C ALA A 206 11.44 -3.16 -1.94
N ILE A 207 11.46 -2.49 -0.78
CA ILE A 207 11.37 -1.02 -0.69
C ILE A 207 12.59 -0.37 -1.33
N ASP A 208 13.79 -0.87 -1.04
CA ASP A 208 15.07 -0.41 -1.57
C ASP A 208 15.06 -0.41 -3.12
N ARG A 209 14.68 -1.54 -3.71
CA ARG A 209 14.51 -1.63 -5.18
C ARG A 209 13.43 -0.69 -5.71
N CYS A 210 12.35 -0.46 -4.96
CA CYS A 210 11.27 0.44 -5.37
C CYS A 210 11.73 1.90 -5.40
N LEU A 211 12.59 2.29 -4.47
CA LEU A 211 13.13 3.64 -4.37
C LEU A 211 14.35 3.88 -5.28
N GLY A 212 14.86 2.83 -5.92
CA GLY A 212 16.01 2.92 -6.84
C GLY A 212 17.34 3.13 -6.14
N LEU A 213 17.46 2.59 -4.92
CA LEU A 213 18.64 2.71 -4.06
C LEU A 213 19.63 1.56 -4.27
#